data_5bbfb96abf3eeef6c7936a491a09465f
#
_entry.id   5bbfb96abf3eeef6c7936a491a09465f
#
_cell.length_a   1.000
_cell.length_b   1.000
_cell.length_c   1.000
_cell.angle_alpha   90.00
_cell.angle_beta   90.00
_cell.angle_gamma   90.00
#
_symmetry.space_group_name_H-M   'P 1'
#
loop_
_entity.id
_entity.type
_entity.pdbx_description
1 polymer ?
#
loop_
_entity_poly.entity_id
_entity_poly.type
_entity_poly.pdbx_seq_one_letter_code
_entity_poly.pdbx_strand_id
1 'polypeptide(L)'
;MVQSIFEEMGGRYERQGEYILPCLTIPPEKEQSIDLFGRRHLDYLREYRKITYTNLLTSGRLNAYLADIDRQAQEHFERLIEGMKQAQGITECLKEENALEWTGRTNNIRACAREIVEKELFLHKQMISGRGKSCRFFCFSLSA
;
A
#
# COMPACT_ATOMS: atom_id res chain seq x y z
N MET A 1 -20.73 29.58 35.05
CA MET A 1 -20.80 28.19 34.51
C MET A 1 -19.41 27.74 34.20
N VAL A 2 -19.01 26.63 34.72
CA VAL A 2 -17.65 26.10 34.45
C VAL A 2 -17.70 25.42 33.08
N GLN A 3 -17.04 26.00 32.09
CA GLN A 3 -16.86 25.35 30.78
C GLN A 3 -15.92 24.16 30.95
N SER A 4 -16.22 23.09 30.25
CA SER A 4 -15.34 21.92 30.22
C SER A 4 -14.12 22.19 29.34
N ILE A 5 -12.99 21.55 29.62
CA ILE A 5 -11.78 21.67 28.79
C ILE A 5 -12.05 21.34 27.31
N PHE A 6 -13.01 20.43 27.05
CA PHE A 6 -13.43 20.07 25.70
C PHE A 6 -14.14 21.23 24.98
N GLU A 7 -14.99 22.01 25.70
CA GLU A 7 -15.62 23.20 25.15
C GLU A 7 -14.64 24.35 24.92
N GLU A 8 -13.64 24.53 25.79
CA GLU A 8 -12.54 25.49 25.59
C GLU A 8 -11.72 25.17 24.34
N MET A 9 -11.60 23.89 23.97
CA MET A 9 -10.95 23.44 22.73
C MET A 9 -11.86 23.49 21.50
N GLY A 10 -13.08 24.05 21.60
CA GLY A 10 -14.05 24.19 20.52
C GLY A 10 -14.95 22.96 20.30
N GLY A 11 -14.94 22.03 21.24
CA GLY A 11 -15.80 20.84 21.22
C GLY A 11 -17.26 21.19 21.54
N ARG A 12 -18.18 20.42 21.01
CA ARG A 12 -19.62 20.54 21.29
C ARG A 12 -20.15 19.26 21.89
N TYR A 13 -21.16 19.41 22.78
CA TYR A 13 -21.91 18.29 23.32
C TYR A 13 -23.31 18.23 22.70
N GLU A 14 -23.79 17.04 22.45
CA GLU A 14 -25.16 16.78 22.00
C GLU A 14 -25.90 15.90 23.02
N ARG A 15 -27.15 16.25 23.25
CA ARG A 15 -27.99 15.52 24.18
C ARG A 15 -28.73 14.40 23.46
N GLN A 16 -28.41 13.14 23.81
CA GLN A 16 -29.13 11.98 23.35
C GLN A 16 -29.87 11.31 24.52
N GLY A 17 -31.17 11.64 24.64
CA GLY A 17 -31.99 11.18 25.75
C GLY A 17 -31.54 11.81 27.09
N GLU A 18 -31.15 11.00 28.03
CA GLU A 18 -30.69 11.42 29.37
C GLU A 18 -29.18 11.69 29.42
N TYR A 19 -28.44 11.36 28.35
CA TYR A 19 -26.98 11.49 28.30
C TYR A 19 -26.53 12.67 27.46
N ILE A 20 -25.43 13.30 27.89
CA ILE A 20 -24.74 14.37 27.18
C ILE A 20 -23.47 13.75 26.59
N LEU A 21 -23.41 13.60 25.26
CA LEU A 21 -22.31 13.00 24.55
C LEU A 21 -21.49 14.05 23.82
N PRO A 22 -20.14 13.95 23.81
CA PRO A 22 -19.32 14.85 23.00
C PRO A 22 -19.50 14.54 21.51
N CYS A 23 -19.74 15.56 20.70
CA CYS A 23 -19.77 15.45 19.24
C CYS A 23 -18.34 15.27 18.72
N LEU A 24 -17.88 14.05 18.65
CA LEU A 24 -16.60 13.72 18.05
C LEU A 24 -16.81 13.44 16.56
N THR A 25 -16.51 14.41 15.72
CA THR A 25 -16.52 14.24 14.26
C THR A 25 -15.13 13.91 13.80
N ILE A 26 -14.95 12.71 13.28
CA ILE A 26 -13.73 12.37 12.55
C ILE A 26 -13.83 13.10 11.20
N PRO A 27 -12.78 13.86 10.79
CA PRO A 27 -12.79 14.48 9.47
C PRO A 27 -13.09 13.42 8.41
N PRO A 28 -13.99 13.67 7.45
CA PRO A 28 -14.30 12.71 6.42
C PRO A 28 -13.03 12.44 5.61
N GLU A 29 -12.42 11.29 5.84
CA GLU A 29 -11.37 10.82 4.97
C GLU A 29 -11.98 10.57 3.59
N LYS A 30 -11.28 11.01 2.56
CA LYS A 30 -11.62 10.60 1.19
C LYS A 30 -11.50 9.09 1.16
N GLU A 31 -12.62 8.41 1.00
CA GLU A 31 -12.65 6.96 0.80
C GLU A 31 -11.89 6.66 -0.49
N GLN A 32 -10.63 6.29 -0.34
CA GLN A 32 -9.82 5.80 -1.43
C GLN A 32 -9.96 4.29 -1.47
N SER A 33 -10.25 3.74 -2.63
CA SER A 33 -10.30 2.29 -2.82
C SER A 33 -8.91 1.71 -2.58
N ILE A 34 -8.83 0.73 -1.69
CA ILE A 34 -7.61 -0.01 -1.39
C ILE A 34 -7.71 -1.35 -2.12
N ASP A 35 -6.76 -1.61 -3.01
CA ASP A 35 -6.69 -2.82 -3.80
C ASP A 35 -5.88 -3.94 -3.13
N LEU A 36 -5.46 -4.94 -3.88
CA LEU A 36 -4.83 -6.15 -3.39
C LEU A 36 -3.55 -5.87 -2.59
N PHE A 37 -2.69 -5.00 -3.10
CA PHE A 37 -1.40 -4.70 -2.47
C PHE A 37 -1.58 -3.92 -1.16
N GLY A 38 -2.49 -2.97 -1.13
CA GLY A 38 -2.81 -2.21 0.08
C GLY A 38 -3.40 -3.09 1.18
N ARG A 39 -4.29 -4.05 0.84
CA ARG A 39 -4.84 -5.02 1.80
C ARG A 39 -3.77 -5.93 2.39
N ARG A 40 -2.89 -6.49 1.56
CA ARG A 40 -1.77 -7.31 2.03
C ARG A 40 -0.81 -6.52 2.92
N HIS A 41 -0.57 -5.26 2.58
CA HIS A 41 0.23 -4.40 3.42
C HIS A 41 -0.43 -4.09 4.77
N LEU A 42 -1.76 -3.95 4.80
CA LEU A 42 -2.54 -3.79 6.03
C LEU A 42 -2.38 -5.02 6.94
N ASP A 43 -2.50 -6.23 6.39
CA ASP A 43 -2.34 -7.47 7.15
C ASP A 43 -0.91 -7.58 7.70
N TYR A 44 0.10 -7.24 6.89
CA TYR A 44 1.48 -7.17 7.36
C TYR A 44 1.66 -6.18 8.52
N LEU A 45 1.07 -4.98 8.46
CA LEU A 45 1.14 -4.00 9.55
C LEU A 45 0.49 -4.53 10.83
N ARG A 46 -0.63 -5.23 10.71
CA ARG A 46 -1.32 -5.82 11.87
C ARG A 46 -0.52 -6.92 12.57
N GLU A 47 0.16 -7.74 11.80
CA GLU A 47 0.94 -8.87 12.35
C GLU A 47 2.31 -8.43 12.86
N TYR A 48 3.06 -7.72 12.05
CA TYR A 48 4.48 -7.45 12.30
C TYR A 48 4.79 -6.05 12.80
N ARG A 49 3.92 -5.07 12.54
CA ARG A 49 4.16 -3.65 12.84
C ARG A 49 2.99 -3.01 13.60
N LYS A 50 2.58 -3.63 14.69
CA LYS A 50 1.43 -3.20 15.50
C LYS A 50 1.51 -1.75 15.95
N ILE A 51 2.69 -1.26 16.34
CA ILE A 51 2.89 0.13 16.79
C ILE A 51 2.61 1.11 15.63
N THR A 52 3.17 0.83 14.45
CA THR A 52 2.93 1.68 13.27
C THR A 52 1.46 1.64 12.86
N TYR A 53 0.84 0.47 12.89
CA TYR A 53 -0.59 0.31 12.62
C TYR A 53 -1.44 1.16 13.58
N THR A 54 -1.19 1.06 14.89
CA THR A 54 -1.93 1.81 15.92
C THR A 54 -1.75 3.32 15.73
N ASN A 55 -0.53 3.78 15.47
CA ASN A 55 -0.26 5.20 15.25
C ASN A 55 -0.96 5.74 14.00
N LEU A 56 -0.97 4.98 12.89
CA LEU A 56 -1.68 5.38 11.68
C LEU A 56 -3.20 5.35 11.86
N LEU A 57 -3.71 4.38 12.61
CA LEU A 57 -5.13 4.27 12.91
C LEU A 57 -5.60 5.44 13.79
N THR A 58 -4.87 5.74 14.87
CA THR A 58 -5.22 6.84 15.79
C THR A 58 -5.06 8.22 15.17
N SER A 59 -4.13 8.38 14.23
CA SER A 59 -3.96 9.64 13.49
C SER A 59 -4.97 9.82 12.34
N GLY A 60 -5.80 8.81 12.04
CA GLY A 60 -6.76 8.84 10.95
C GLY A 60 -6.14 8.82 9.54
N ARG A 61 -4.86 8.48 9.41
CA ARG A 61 -4.11 8.49 8.14
C ARG A 61 -3.92 7.12 7.51
N LEU A 62 -4.52 6.09 8.11
CA LEU A 62 -4.28 4.71 7.68
C LEU A 62 -4.73 4.48 6.23
N ASN A 63 -5.92 4.95 5.86
CA ASN A 63 -6.47 4.74 4.52
C ASN A 63 -5.67 5.48 3.46
N ALA A 64 -5.32 6.74 3.70
CA ALA A 64 -4.49 7.53 2.78
C ALA A 64 -3.12 6.87 2.57
N TYR A 65 -2.51 6.40 3.65
CA TYR A 65 -1.23 5.72 3.61
C TYR A 65 -1.28 4.40 2.82
N LEU A 66 -2.33 3.58 3.03
CA LEU A 66 -2.52 2.33 2.30
C LEU A 66 -2.79 2.57 0.81
N ALA A 67 -3.57 3.59 0.47
CA ALA A 67 -3.84 3.96 -0.90
C ALA A 67 -2.59 4.45 -1.65
N ASP A 68 -1.72 5.20 -0.98
CA ASP A 68 -0.44 5.63 -1.56
C ASP A 68 0.50 4.45 -1.83
N ILE A 69 0.56 3.49 -0.90
CA ILE A 69 1.35 2.27 -1.08
C ILE A 69 0.78 1.42 -2.21
N ASP A 70 -0.53 1.26 -2.26
CA ASP A 70 -1.20 0.48 -3.29
C ASP A 70 -0.92 1.05 -4.68
N ARG A 71 -1.02 2.37 -4.84
CA ARG A 71 -0.69 3.06 -6.09
C ARG A 71 0.77 2.85 -6.50
N GLN A 72 1.71 3.02 -5.58
CA GLN A 72 3.15 2.81 -5.86
C GLN A 72 3.44 1.35 -6.24
N ALA A 73 2.81 0.41 -5.55
CA ALA A 73 2.94 -1.01 -5.84
C ALA A 73 2.37 -1.37 -7.21
N GLN A 74 1.22 -0.79 -7.57
CA GLN A 74 0.59 -1.00 -8.87
C GLN A 74 1.44 -0.44 -10.02
N GLU A 75 1.97 0.77 -9.88
CA GLU A 75 2.88 1.37 -10.86
C GLU A 75 4.15 0.53 -11.05
N HIS A 76 4.69 0.01 -9.95
CA HIS A 76 5.87 -0.86 -10.01
C HIS A 76 5.56 -2.21 -10.65
N PHE A 77 4.41 -2.79 -10.33
CA PHE A 77 3.93 -4.03 -10.92
C PHE A 77 3.76 -3.94 -12.45
N GLU A 78 3.15 -2.87 -12.93
CA GLU A 78 2.97 -2.63 -14.37
C GLU A 78 4.31 -2.46 -15.08
N ARG A 79 5.24 -1.73 -14.48
CA ARG A 79 6.58 -1.52 -15.00
C ARG A 79 7.38 -2.83 -15.11
N LEU A 80 7.26 -3.71 -14.10
CA LEU A 80 7.87 -5.04 -14.12
C LEU A 80 7.28 -5.94 -15.20
N ILE A 81 5.96 -5.95 -15.36
CA ILE A 81 5.29 -6.72 -16.41
C ILE A 81 5.78 -6.29 -17.79
N GLU A 82 5.82 -4.98 -18.04
CA GLU A 82 6.26 -4.45 -19.33
C GLU A 82 7.72 -4.81 -19.61
N GLY A 83 8.61 -4.63 -18.64
CA GLY A 83 10.01 -5.01 -18.76
C GLY A 83 10.20 -6.51 -19.02
N MET A 84 9.46 -7.38 -18.32
CA MET A 84 9.53 -8.83 -18.52
C MET A 84 8.96 -9.26 -19.87
N LYS A 85 7.88 -8.65 -20.36
CA LYS A 85 7.32 -8.90 -21.68
C LYS A 85 8.33 -8.58 -22.78
N GLN A 86 8.99 -7.41 -22.67
CA GLN A 86 10.03 -7.00 -23.62
C GLN A 86 11.22 -7.97 -23.61
N ALA A 87 11.70 -8.35 -22.42
CA ALA A 87 12.82 -9.27 -22.26
C ALA A 87 12.54 -10.67 -22.84
N GLN A 88 11.30 -11.15 -22.75
CA GLN A 88 10.89 -12.46 -23.26
C GLN A 88 10.36 -12.40 -24.71
N GLY A 89 10.33 -11.22 -25.32
CA GLY A 89 9.85 -11.05 -26.69
C GLY A 89 8.36 -11.43 -26.88
N ILE A 90 7.55 -11.24 -25.85
CA ILE A 90 6.12 -11.53 -25.92
C ILE A 90 5.43 -10.38 -26.63
N THR A 91 5.14 -10.61 -27.92
CA THR A 91 4.49 -9.63 -28.80
C THR A 91 3.03 -10.01 -29.06
N GLU A 92 2.26 -9.08 -29.60
CA GLU A 92 0.89 -9.36 -30.04
C GLU A 92 0.85 -10.37 -31.21
N CYS A 93 1.92 -10.47 -32.02
CA CYS A 93 2.05 -11.50 -33.05
C CYS A 93 1.97 -12.92 -32.47
N LEU A 94 2.62 -13.17 -31.31
CA LEU A 94 2.53 -14.46 -30.62
C LEU A 94 1.10 -14.79 -30.17
N LYS A 95 0.30 -13.77 -29.86
CA LYS A 95 -1.11 -13.93 -29.49
C LYS A 95 -1.96 -14.39 -30.68
N GLU A 96 -1.66 -13.89 -31.88
CA GLU A 96 -2.34 -14.29 -33.11
C GLU A 96 -1.94 -15.71 -33.56
N GLU A 97 -0.68 -16.07 -33.43
CA GLU A 97 -0.15 -17.38 -33.80
C GLU A 97 -0.53 -18.48 -32.77
N ASN A 98 -0.37 -18.20 -31.49
CA ASN A 98 -0.63 -19.15 -30.40
C ASN A 98 -1.15 -18.47 -29.14
N ALA A 99 -2.46 -18.24 -29.10
CA ALA A 99 -3.12 -17.59 -27.96
C ALA A 99 -2.93 -18.31 -26.64
N LEU A 100 -2.84 -19.65 -26.64
CA LEU A 100 -2.67 -20.46 -25.44
C LEU A 100 -1.28 -20.25 -24.83
N GLU A 101 -0.25 -20.27 -25.65
CA GLU A 101 1.13 -20.03 -25.22
C GLU A 101 1.32 -18.60 -24.75
N TRP A 102 0.78 -17.62 -25.46
CA TRP A 102 0.78 -16.22 -25.05
C TRP A 102 0.14 -16.01 -23.69
N THR A 103 -1.01 -16.63 -23.44
CA THR A 103 -1.72 -16.56 -22.16
C THR A 103 -0.88 -17.20 -21.05
N GLY A 104 -0.30 -18.37 -21.27
CA GLY A 104 0.54 -19.07 -20.31
C GLY A 104 1.77 -18.24 -19.90
N ARG A 105 2.49 -17.68 -20.89
CA ARG A 105 3.67 -16.84 -20.65
C ARG A 105 3.28 -15.53 -19.93
N THR A 106 2.20 -14.89 -20.31
CA THR A 106 1.71 -13.66 -19.69
C THR A 106 1.31 -13.90 -18.23
N ASN A 107 0.62 -15.00 -17.93
CA ASN A 107 0.25 -15.36 -16.56
C ASN A 107 1.47 -15.66 -15.69
N ASN A 108 2.48 -16.32 -16.25
CA ASN A 108 3.74 -16.57 -15.54
C ASN A 108 4.47 -15.25 -15.20
N ILE A 109 4.55 -14.32 -16.15
CA ILE A 109 5.13 -12.99 -15.90
C ILE A 109 4.37 -12.24 -14.80
N ARG A 110 3.04 -12.27 -14.83
CA ARG A 110 2.22 -11.63 -13.79
C ARG A 110 2.45 -12.25 -12.41
N ALA A 111 2.59 -13.57 -12.35
CA ALA A 111 2.89 -14.26 -11.10
C ALA A 111 4.26 -13.85 -10.55
N CYS A 112 5.30 -13.87 -11.39
CA CYS A 112 6.65 -13.45 -10.99
C CYS A 112 6.70 -11.96 -10.56
N ALA A 113 6.08 -11.07 -11.32
CA ALA A 113 6.01 -9.65 -10.99
C ALA A 113 5.31 -9.42 -9.64
N ARG A 114 4.23 -10.15 -9.36
CA ARG A 114 3.52 -10.08 -8.08
C ARG A 114 4.40 -10.49 -6.91
N GLU A 115 5.12 -11.60 -7.03
CA GLU A 115 6.05 -12.03 -5.98
C GLU A 115 7.16 -11.01 -5.71
N ILE A 116 7.67 -10.36 -6.74
CA ILE A 116 8.72 -9.33 -6.59
C ILE A 116 8.16 -8.14 -5.84
N VAL A 117 7.01 -7.61 -6.28
CA VAL A 117 6.37 -6.44 -5.63
C VAL A 117 6.03 -6.76 -4.17
N GLU A 118 5.48 -7.94 -3.88
CA GLU A 118 5.18 -8.35 -2.51
C GLU A 118 6.43 -8.41 -1.64
N LYS A 119 7.50 -9.01 -2.11
CA LYS A 119 8.78 -9.04 -1.39
C LYS A 119 9.31 -7.63 -1.12
N GLU A 120 9.24 -6.75 -2.09
CA GLU A 120 9.69 -5.36 -1.93
C GLU A 120 8.81 -4.57 -0.95
N LEU A 121 7.50 -4.73 -1.00
CA LEU A 121 6.58 -4.10 -0.04
C LEU A 121 6.89 -4.49 1.42
N PHE A 122 7.32 -5.73 1.64
CA PHE A 122 7.69 -6.20 2.99
C PHE A 122 9.12 -5.80 3.37
N LEU A 123 10.07 -5.79 2.42
CA LEU A 123 11.49 -5.47 2.66
C LEU A 123 11.76 -3.97 2.72
N HIS A 124 11.14 -3.18 1.87
CA HIS A 124 11.38 -1.73 1.78
C HIS A 124 11.10 -0.99 3.09
N LYS A 125 10.31 -1.55 3.97
CA LYS A 125 9.96 -0.93 5.25
C LYS A 125 10.87 -1.28 6.43
N GLN A 126 11.81 -2.17 6.27
CA GLN A 126 12.90 -2.31 7.24
C GLN A 126 13.89 -1.13 7.17
N MET A 127 13.95 -0.45 6.03
CA MET A 127 14.91 0.65 5.80
C MET A 127 14.48 2.00 6.37
N ILE A 128 13.19 2.25 6.61
CA ILE A 128 12.71 3.55 7.13
C ILE A 128 12.81 3.65 8.65
N SER A 129 12.99 2.54 9.36
CA SER A 129 13.14 2.52 10.82
C SER A 129 14.60 2.51 11.31
N GLY A 130 15.55 2.50 10.40
CA GLY A 130 16.99 2.51 10.71
C GLY A 130 17.66 3.73 10.11
N ARG A 131 17.93 4.74 10.92
CA ARG A 131 18.83 5.85 10.63
C ARG A 131 20.14 5.33 10.02
N GLY A 132 20.37 5.63 8.75
CA GLY A 132 21.68 5.72 8.15
C GLY A 132 22.53 4.44 8.09
N LYS A 133 22.42 3.70 6.97
CA LYS A 133 23.60 3.13 6.31
C LYS A 133 23.26 2.87 4.84
N SER A 134 24.01 3.57 4.00
CA SER A 134 24.10 3.43 2.56
C SER A 134 24.12 1.96 2.13
N CYS A 135 23.07 1.49 1.50
CA CYS A 135 23.14 0.25 0.73
C CYS A 135 23.55 0.58 -0.70
N ARG A 136 24.80 0.22 -0.99
CA ARG A 136 25.32 0.15 -2.35
C ARG A 136 24.39 -0.71 -3.19
N PHE A 137 23.89 -0.13 -4.25
CA PHE A 137 23.30 -0.80 -5.38
C PHE A 137 24.24 -1.90 -5.85
N PHE A 138 23.87 -3.15 -5.66
CA PHE A 138 24.52 -4.25 -6.36
C PHE A 138 23.92 -4.29 -7.76
N CYS A 139 24.53 -3.55 -8.66
CA CYS A 139 24.36 -3.72 -10.09
C CYS A 139 24.80 -5.14 -10.43
N PHE A 140 23.86 -6.04 -10.67
CA PHE A 140 24.17 -7.29 -11.35
C PHE A 140 24.33 -6.96 -12.83
N SER A 141 25.61 -6.69 -13.19
CA SER A 141 26.07 -6.64 -14.57
C SER A 141 25.95 -8.05 -15.14
N LEU A 142 24.95 -8.29 -15.97
CA LEU A 142 25.00 -9.42 -16.90
C LEU A 142 25.85 -8.98 -18.08
N SER A 143 27.09 -9.39 -18.04
CA SER A 143 27.99 -9.40 -19.20
C SER A 143 28.05 -10.80 -19.79
N ALA A 144 27.88 -10.84 -21.12
CA ALA A 144 28.07 -11.94 -22.07
C ALA A 144 27.06 -13.08 -22.05
#